data_8069f2463f33d7d3028078c7fa6dd1e1
#
_entry.id   8069f2463f33d7d3028078c7fa6dd1e1
#
_cell.length_a   1.000
_cell.length_b   1.000
_cell.length_c   1.000
_cell.angle_alpha   90.00
_cell.angle_beta   90.00
_cell.angle_gamma   90.00
#
_symmetry.space_group_name_H-M   'P 1'
#
loop_
_entity.id
_entity.type
_entity.pdbx_description
1 polymer ?
#
loop_
_entity_poly.entity_id
_entity_poly.type
_entity_poly.pdbx_seq_one_letter_code
_entity_poly.pdbx_strand_id
1 'polypeptide(L)'
;RESIYIGLQNLATLADNTGASRYAEYKRVDIYEKTIKDKMILALNKILDADYKDLFECHTLKGNKKFIGMVKGDIEYTEHTMGAGEKRVFEIVKHVYSGKLNRNGYLIIDEIDVLLHERAFQELISFLIKESKAMCFEVVFTTHRESVINFKNQINIISIWNIGNGIEAYPGVSADALRQITDVEPDMVNGVVEDNLATTAINILLERAGLNA
;
A
#
# COMPACT_ATOMS: atom_id res chain seq x y z
N ARG A 1 -22.50 4.80 3.86
CA ARG A 1 -21.14 4.24 3.94
C ARG A 1 -20.18 5.33 3.49
N GLU A 2 -19.24 5.72 4.34
CA GLU A 2 -18.19 6.67 3.97
C GLU A 2 -17.09 5.92 3.23
N SER A 3 -16.55 6.52 2.17
CA SER A 3 -15.41 5.99 1.43
C SER A 3 -14.30 7.05 1.36
N ILE A 4 -13.06 6.61 1.55
CA ILE A 4 -11.87 7.44 1.41
C ILE A 4 -11.08 6.87 0.23
N TYR A 5 -10.75 7.72 -0.74
CA TYR A 5 -9.90 7.38 -1.88
C TYR A 5 -8.55 8.08 -1.76
N ILE A 6 -7.48 7.31 -1.93
CA ILE A 6 -6.10 7.80 -1.93
C ILE A 6 -5.47 7.42 -3.28
N GLY A 7 -5.37 8.38 -4.19
CA GLY A 7 -4.77 8.22 -5.51
C GLY A 7 -3.33 8.75 -5.58
N LEU A 8 -2.67 8.49 -6.73
CA LEU A 8 -1.31 9.00 -7.01
C LEU A 8 -1.23 10.52 -7.15
N GLN A 9 -2.32 11.17 -7.58
CA GLN A 9 -2.35 12.61 -7.81
C GLN A 9 -1.99 13.44 -6.57
N ASN A 10 -2.26 12.92 -5.38
CA ASN A 10 -1.89 13.57 -4.12
C ASN A 10 -0.38 13.60 -3.87
N LEU A 11 0.41 12.78 -4.56
CA LEU A 11 1.86 12.74 -4.47
C LEU A 11 2.56 13.76 -5.40
N ALA A 12 1.97 14.03 -6.57
CA ALA A 12 2.56 14.91 -7.59
C ALA A 12 2.50 16.40 -7.21
N THR A 13 1.54 16.81 -6.39
CA THR A 13 1.33 18.22 -6.05
C THR A 13 2.38 18.84 -5.15
N LEU A 14 3.33 18.05 -4.62
CA LEU A 14 4.39 18.58 -3.75
C LEU A 14 5.53 19.25 -4.49
N ALA A 15 5.83 18.84 -5.72
CA ALA A 15 6.86 19.48 -6.54
C ALA A 15 6.39 20.83 -7.10
N ASP A 16 5.09 20.99 -7.36
CA ASP A 16 4.53 22.18 -8.01
C ASP A 16 4.01 23.24 -7.04
N ASN A 17 3.76 22.90 -5.78
CA ASN A 17 3.35 23.88 -4.76
C ASN A 17 4.55 24.60 -4.12
N THR A 18 5.49 25.05 -4.93
CA THR A 18 6.68 25.82 -4.53
C THR A 18 6.39 27.21 -3.96
N GLY A 19 5.13 27.59 -3.78
CA GLY A 19 4.73 28.83 -3.14
C GLY A 19 4.80 28.82 -1.60
N ALA A 20 4.99 27.66 -0.96
CA ALA A 20 5.24 27.60 0.48
C ALA A 20 6.76 27.60 0.69
N SER A 21 7.30 28.74 1.12
CA SER A 21 8.71 28.87 1.49
C SER A 21 9.12 27.73 2.43
N ARG A 22 10.20 27.02 2.10
CA ARG A 22 10.85 26.01 3.00
C ARG A 22 11.27 26.63 4.35
N TYR A 23 11.20 27.93 4.48
CA TYR A 23 11.57 28.74 5.64
C TYR A 23 10.38 29.49 6.24
N ALA A 24 9.14 29.02 6.01
CA ALA A 24 7.98 29.65 6.60
C ALA A 24 8.01 29.45 8.13
N GLU A 25 7.97 30.54 8.88
CA GLU A 25 7.75 30.50 10.31
C GLU A 25 6.37 29.90 10.61
N TYR A 26 6.31 28.94 11.52
CA TYR A 26 5.07 28.28 11.90
C TYR A 26 4.92 28.12 13.41
N LYS A 27 3.69 28.01 13.84
CA LYS A 27 3.33 27.61 15.19
C LYS A 27 2.98 26.13 15.20
N ARG A 28 3.56 25.39 16.14
CA ARG A 28 3.22 24.00 16.40
C ARG A 28 1.89 23.93 17.13
N VAL A 29 0.99 23.04 16.66
CA VAL A 29 -0.33 22.81 17.24
C VAL A 29 -0.54 21.30 17.39
N ASP A 30 -0.82 20.86 18.59
CA ASP A 30 -1.24 19.48 18.87
C ASP A 30 -2.73 19.34 18.54
N ILE A 31 -3.01 18.65 17.41
CA ILE A 31 -4.39 18.42 16.93
C ILE A 31 -4.89 16.99 17.19
N TYR A 32 -3.98 16.08 17.50
CA TYR A 32 -4.32 14.68 17.72
C TYR A 32 -4.51 14.40 19.20
N GLU A 33 -5.58 13.67 19.52
CA GLU A 33 -5.72 13.07 20.83
C GLU A 33 -4.51 12.14 21.10
N LYS A 34 -3.99 12.16 22.31
CA LYS A 34 -2.76 11.44 22.67
C LYS A 34 -2.81 9.96 22.28
N THR A 35 -3.92 9.30 22.55
CA THR A 35 -4.11 7.86 22.22
C THR A 35 -4.06 7.59 20.74
N ILE A 36 -4.58 8.48 19.90
CA ILE A 36 -4.54 8.39 18.44
C ILE A 36 -3.12 8.67 17.96
N LYS A 37 -2.48 9.71 18.48
CA LYS A 37 -1.09 10.07 18.15
C LYS A 37 -0.14 8.90 18.41
N ASP A 38 -0.22 8.28 19.59
CA ASP A 38 0.62 7.16 19.99
C ASP A 38 0.43 5.95 19.05
N LYS A 39 -0.82 5.65 18.65
CA LYS A 39 -1.10 4.60 17.64
C LYS A 39 -0.51 4.91 16.28
N MET A 40 -0.62 6.16 15.82
CA MET A 40 -0.04 6.59 14.53
C MET A 40 1.48 6.46 14.56
N ILE A 41 2.14 6.93 15.61
CA ILE A 41 3.60 6.85 15.78
C ILE A 41 4.05 5.38 15.78
N LEU A 42 3.37 4.52 16.54
CA LEU A 42 3.68 3.10 16.59
C LEU A 42 3.56 2.44 15.19
N ALA A 43 2.49 2.76 14.46
CA ALA A 43 2.28 2.24 13.11
C ALA A 43 3.37 2.72 12.14
N LEU A 44 3.68 4.02 12.15
CA LEU A 44 4.73 4.61 11.30
C LEU A 44 6.11 4.01 11.58
N ASN A 45 6.46 3.87 12.86
CA ASN A 45 7.73 3.27 13.27
C ASN A 45 7.86 1.83 12.78
N LYS A 46 6.77 1.06 12.87
CA LYS A 46 6.79 -0.32 12.40
C LYS A 46 6.87 -0.42 10.88
N ILE A 47 6.07 0.35 10.14
CA ILE A 47 6.00 0.29 8.67
C ILE A 47 7.30 0.80 8.04
N LEU A 48 7.82 1.92 8.52
CA LEU A 48 8.96 2.62 7.92
C LEU A 48 10.31 2.26 8.55
N ASP A 49 10.32 1.38 9.57
CA ASP A 49 11.53 1.04 10.33
C ASP A 49 12.25 2.30 10.84
N ALA A 50 11.52 3.14 11.53
CA ALA A 50 11.95 4.47 11.92
C ALA A 50 11.78 4.71 13.43
N ASP A 51 12.29 5.83 13.93
CA ASP A 51 12.18 6.27 15.33
C ASP A 51 11.46 7.63 15.40
N TYR A 52 10.17 7.62 15.01
CA TYR A 52 9.32 8.78 15.21
C TYR A 52 8.94 8.91 16.68
N LYS A 53 9.10 10.11 17.21
CA LYS A 53 8.83 10.40 18.63
C LYS A 53 7.60 11.29 18.80
N ASP A 54 7.28 12.10 17.79
CA ASP A 54 6.13 13.02 17.86
C ASP A 54 5.57 13.37 16.48
N LEU A 55 4.28 13.75 16.47
CA LEU A 55 3.52 14.24 15.33
C LEU A 55 2.74 15.49 15.77
N PHE A 56 2.73 16.53 14.94
CA PHE A 56 2.01 17.76 15.19
C PHE A 56 1.60 18.47 13.90
N GLU A 57 0.66 19.39 13.98
CA GLU A 57 0.31 20.26 12.84
C GLU A 57 1.09 21.58 12.95
N CYS A 58 1.62 22.03 11.84
CA CYS A 58 2.28 23.31 11.69
C CYS A 58 1.29 24.31 11.10
N HIS A 59 1.04 25.41 11.77
CA HIS A 59 0.24 26.52 11.25
C HIS A 59 1.16 27.68 10.91
N THR A 60 1.19 28.10 9.63
CA THR A 60 2.02 29.25 9.23
C THR A 60 1.57 30.53 9.93
N LEU A 61 2.52 31.34 10.37
CA LEU A 61 2.23 32.65 11.00
C LEU A 61 1.65 33.65 10.00
N LYS A 62 1.97 33.48 8.72
CA LYS A 62 1.43 34.30 7.61
C LYS A 62 0.74 33.32 6.62
N GLY A 63 -0.56 33.50 6.40
CA GLY A 63 -1.28 32.84 5.32
C GLY A 63 -1.91 31.51 5.63
N ASN A 64 -2.58 31.26 6.69
CA ASN A 64 -3.51 30.15 6.99
C ASN A 64 -3.19 28.73 6.41
N LYS A 65 -1.92 28.48 6.05
CA LYS A 65 -1.50 27.15 5.56
C LYS A 65 -1.23 26.24 6.75
N LYS A 66 -1.65 24.98 6.58
CA LYS A 66 -1.46 23.91 7.55
C LYS A 66 -0.69 22.78 6.88
N PHE A 67 0.27 22.22 7.59
CA PHE A 67 1.06 21.09 7.14
C PHE A 67 1.52 20.26 8.34
N ILE A 68 2.00 19.04 8.08
CA ILE A 68 2.40 18.15 9.15
C ILE A 68 3.87 18.32 9.48
N GLY A 69 4.16 18.31 10.78
CA GLY A 69 5.49 18.21 11.34
C GLY A 69 5.68 16.89 12.09
N MET A 70 6.90 16.41 12.10
CA MET A 70 7.32 15.17 12.77
C MET A 70 8.64 15.37 13.49
N VAL A 71 8.84 14.58 14.55
CA VAL A 71 10.13 14.42 15.21
C VAL A 71 10.60 12.99 14.99
N LYS A 72 11.78 12.81 14.37
CA LYS A 72 12.43 11.54 14.15
C LYS A 72 13.81 11.55 14.80
N GLY A 73 14.02 10.70 15.80
CA GLY A 73 15.21 10.83 16.65
C GLY A 73 15.22 12.20 17.33
N ASP A 74 16.25 13.00 17.01
CA ASP A 74 16.44 14.37 17.53
C ASP A 74 16.18 15.44 16.45
N ILE A 75 15.67 15.03 15.28
CA ILE A 75 15.45 15.94 14.14
C ILE A 75 13.95 16.22 14.01
N GLU A 76 13.60 17.51 14.03
CA GLU A 76 12.28 18.00 13.66
C GLU A 76 12.27 18.40 12.18
N TYR A 77 11.25 17.95 11.44
CA TYR A 77 11.06 18.27 10.04
C TYR A 77 9.57 18.25 9.66
N THR A 78 9.28 18.69 8.46
CA THR A 78 7.90 18.89 8.01
C THR A 78 7.64 18.08 6.73
N GLU A 79 6.36 17.97 6.34
CA GLU A 79 5.97 17.28 5.11
C GLU A 79 6.64 17.81 3.84
N HIS A 80 7.18 19.02 3.85
CA HIS A 80 7.91 19.61 2.72
C HIS A 80 9.31 19.01 2.51
N THR A 81 9.86 18.39 3.55
CA THR A 81 11.18 17.73 3.51
C THR A 81 11.08 16.22 3.70
N MET A 82 9.85 15.72 3.83
CA MET A 82 9.54 14.29 3.97
C MET A 82 9.76 13.55 2.65
N GLY A 83 10.30 12.35 2.72
CA GLY A 83 10.38 11.47 1.55
C GLY A 83 8.98 11.12 1.03
N ALA A 84 8.82 10.97 -0.30
CA ALA A 84 7.52 10.72 -0.89
C ALA A 84 6.86 9.41 -0.40
N GLY A 85 7.64 8.35 -0.21
CA GLY A 85 7.15 7.09 0.37
C GLY A 85 6.73 7.24 1.84
N GLU A 86 7.50 8.00 2.62
CA GLU A 86 7.18 8.34 4.00
C GLU A 86 5.85 9.10 4.10
N LYS A 87 5.67 10.10 3.23
CA LYS A 87 4.42 10.85 3.15
C LYS A 87 3.24 9.96 2.78
N ARG A 88 3.42 9.04 1.82
CA ARG A 88 2.39 8.08 1.42
C ARG A 88 1.91 7.22 2.60
N VAL A 89 2.84 6.64 3.35
CA VAL A 89 2.51 5.83 4.53
C VAL A 89 1.82 6.68 5.58
N PHE A 90 2.32 7.90 5.83
CA PHE A 90 1.70 8.82 6.78
C PHE A 90 0.24 9.14 6.40
N GLU A 91 -0.04 9.45 5.15
CA GLU A 91 -1.41 9.74 4.68
C GLU A 91 -2.34 8.55 4.90
N ILE A 92 -1.90 7.33 4.57
CA ILE A 92 -2.69 6.11 4.79
C ILE A 92 -2.98 5.91 6.28
N VAL A 93 -1.96 5.97 7.14
CA VAL A 93 -2.10 5.81 8.59
C VAL A 93 -3.02 6.90 9.19
N LYS A 94 -2.87 8.14 8.74
CA LYS A 94 -3.72 9.26 9.13
C LYS A 94 -5.20 9.00 8.79
N HIS A 95 -5.48 8.50 7.58
CA HIS A 95 -6.85 8.20 7.18
C HIS A 95 -7.46 7.05 7.97
N VAL A 96 -6.68 6.00 8.28
CA VAL A 96 -7.13 4.89 9.13
C VAL A 96 -7.58 5.40 10.50
N TYR A 97 -6.81 6.30 11.12
CA TYR A 97 -7.12 6.82 12.46
C TYR A 97 -7.91 8.14 12.47
N SER A 98 -8.39 8.62 11.32
CA SER A 98 -9.14 9.89 11.22
C SER A 98 -10.53 9.88 11.88
N GLY A 99 -11.03 8.72 12.27
CA GLY A 99 -12.42 8.54 12.71
C GLY A 99 -13.46 8.61 11.59
N LYS A 100 -13.04 8.85 10.34
CA LYS A 100 -13.93 8.92 9.17
C LYS A 100 -14.27 7.54 8.61
N LEU A 101 -13.42 6.55 8.81
CA LEU A 101 -13.69 5.16 8.45
C LEU A 101 -14.58 4.53 9.52
N ASN A 102 -15.88 4.73 9.39
CA ASN A 102 -16.88 4.11 10.25
C ASN A 102 -17.02 2.61 9.94
N ARG A 103 -17.68 1.87 10.83
CA ARG A 103 -18.05 0.47 10.59
C ARG A 103 -18.68 0.32 9.20
N ASN A 104 -18.11 -0.56 8.38
CA ASN A 104 -18.47 -0.79 6.97
C ASN A 104 -18.10 0.38 6.01
N GLY A 105 -17.14 1.23 6.35
CA GLY A 105 -16.52 2.18 5.43
C GLY A 105 -15.53 1.50 4.49
N TYR A 106 -15.15 2.20 3.40
CA TYR A 106 -14.16 1.72 2.43
C TYR A 106 -12.94 2.62 2.41
N LEU A 107 -11.76 2.03 2.49
CA LEU A 107 -10.49 2.68 2.18
C LEU A 107 -9.99 2.15 0.84
N ILE A 108 -9.97 3.01 -0.17
CA ILE A 108 -9.56 2.66 -1.54
C ILE A 108 -8.21 3.31 -1.80
N ILE A 109 -7.21 2.51 -2.15
CA ILE A 109 -5.83 2.97 -2.35
C ILE A 109 -5.36 2.52 -3.73
N ASP A 110 -5.05 3.49 -4.58
CA ASP A 110 -4.51 3.20 -5.90
C ASP A 110 -2.98 3.11 -5.84
N GLU A 111 -2.40 2.07 -6.43
CA GLU A 111 -0.95 1.80 -6.45
C GLU A 111 -0.29 1.95 -5.07
N ILE A 112 -0.73 1.13 -4.12
CA ILE A 112 -0.29 1.19 -2.71
C ILE A 112 1.22 1.04 -2.54
N ASP A 113 1.89 0.37 -3.47
CA ASP A 113 3.31 0.01 -3.44
C ASP A 113 4.24 1.09 -4.00
N VAL A 114 3.70 2.10 -4.69
CA VAL A 114 4.52 3.17 -5.28
C VAL A 114 5.30 3.90 -4.20
N LEU A 115 6.62 4.09 -4.48
CA LEU A 115 7.58 4.75 -3.60
C LEU A 115 7.90 4.02 -2.28
N LEU A 116 7.43 2.78 -2.10
CA LEU A 116 7.73 1.98 -0.92
C LEU A 116 8.81 0.94 -1.22
N HIS A 117 9.69 0.70 -0.27
CA HIS A 117 10.55 -0.48 -0.27
C HIS A 117 9.74 -1.73 0.08
N GLU A 118 10.22 -2.90 -0.34
CA GLU A 118 9.52 -4.18 -0.14
C GLU A 118 9.07 -4.41 1.31
N ARG A 119 9.97 -4.21 2.27
CA ARG A 119 9.66 -4.37 3.68
C ARG A 119 8.54 -3.43 4.14
N ALA A 120 8.60 -2.14 3.74
CA ALA A 120 7.57 -1.16 4.10
C ALA A 120 6.22 -1.52 3.49
N PHE A 121 6.19 -2.02 2.26
CA PHE A 121 4.98 -2.51 1.62
C PHE A 121 4.36 -3.68 2.41
N GLN A 122 5.13 -4.71 2.75
CA GLN A 122 4.64 -5.87 3.51
C GLN A 122 4.12 -5.48 4.91
N GLU A 123 4.82 -4.60 5.61
CA GLU A 123 4.39 -4.09 6.92
C GLU A 123 3.12 -3.22 6.79
N LEU A 124 2.99 -2.44 5.72
CA LEU A 124 1.78 -1.66 5.45
C LEU A 124 0.57 -2.56 5.19
N ILE A 125 0.71 -3.61 4.37
CA ILE A 125 -0.37 -4.59 4.16
C ILE A 125 -0.76 -5.26 5.48
N SER A 126 0.22 -5.70 6.26
CA SER A 126 -0.01 -6.31 7.58
C SER A 126 -0.75 -5.37 8.54
N PHE A 127 -0.37 -4.08 8.54
CA PHE A 127 -1.04 -3.04 9.30
C PHE A 127 -2.50 -2.88 8.85
N LEU A 128 -2.77 -2.77 7.56
CA LEU A 128 -4.12 -2.60 7.02
C LEU A 128 -5.01 -3.81 7.32
N ILE A 129 -4.49 -5.03 7.19
CA ILE A 129 -5.22 -6.26 7.55
C ILE A 129 -5.62 -6.25 9.04
N LYS A 130 -4.71 -5.84 9.90
CA LYS A 130 -4.95 -5.78 11.36
C LYS A 130 -6.00 -4.74 11.69
N GLU A 131 -5.82 -3.50 11.23
CA GLU A 131 -6.69 -2.39 11.59
C GLU A 131 -8.08 -2.48 10.95
N SER A 132 -8.19 -2.99 9.71
CA SER A 132 -9.47 -3.23 9.06
C SER A 132 -10.36 -4.20 9.84
N LYS A 133 -9.77 -5.28 10.37
CA LYS A 133 -10.47 -6.23 11.23
C LYS A 133 -10.86 -5.61 12.56
N ALA A 134 -9.96 -4.86 13.20
CA ALA A 134 -10.21 -4.25 14.51
C ALA A 134 -11.28 -3.16 14.47
N MET A 135 -11.32 -2.38 13.39
CA MET A 135 -12.21 -1.23 13.23
C MET A 135 -13.41 -1.50 12.31
N CYS A 136 -13.51 -2.71 11.74
CA CYS A 136 -14.60 -3.15 10.87
C CYS A 136 -14.82 -2.27 9.63
N PHE A 137 -13.75 -1.94 8.91
CA PHE A 137 -13.80 -1.30 7.58
C PHE A 137 -13.17 -2.21 6.52
N GLU A 138 -13.47 -1.95 5.25
CA GLU A 138 -12.93 -2.70 4.12
C GLU A 138 -11.82 -1.91 3.43
N VAL A 139 -10.77 -2.62 2.98
CA VAL A 139 -9.66 -2.03 2.21
C VAL A 139 -9.65 -2.63 0.82
N VAL A 140 -9.62 -1.79 -0.19
CA VAL A 140 -9.40 -2.16 -1.59
C VAL A 140 -8.17 -1.42 -2.08
N PHE A 141 -7.21 -2.12 -2.64
CA PHE A 141 -6.02 -1.49 -3.19
C PHE A 141 -5.58 -2.15 -4.49
N THR A 142 -4.88 -1.39 -5.33
CA THR A 142 -4.17 -1.89 -6.49
C THR A 142 -2.68 -1.97 -6.21
N THR A 143 -2.00 -2.95 -6.82
CA THR A 143 -0.55 -3.12 -6.72
C THR A 143 -0.01 -3.90 -7.90
N HIS A 144 1.23 -3.63 -8.26
CA HIS A 144 2.01 -4.41 -9.23
C HIS A 144 3.04 -5.33 -8.58
N ARG A 145 3.04 -5.44 -7.23
CA ARG A 145 4.01 -6.26 -6.50
C ARG A 145 3.56 -7.70 -6.34
N GLU A 146 4.42 -8.62 -6.74
CA GLU A 146 4.22 -10.05 -6.55
C GLU A 146 4.11 -10.46 -5.10
N SER A 147 4.84 -9.79 -4.23
CA SER A 147 4.88 -10.12 -2.80
C SER A 147 3.52 -10.00 -2.10
N VAL A 148 2.51 -9.40 -2.75
CA VAL A 148 1.10 -9.44 -2.29
C VAL A 148 0.59 -10.88 -2.14
N ILE A 149 1.15 -11.83 -2.88
CA ILE A 149 0.80 -13.26 -2.83
C ILE A 149 1.07 -13.86 -1.44
N ASN A 150 2.04 -13.33 -0.71
CA ASN A 150 2.33 -13.77 0.65
C ASN A 150 1.12 -13.60 1.60
N PHE A 151 0.18 -12.76 1.23
CA PHE A 151 -1.04 -12.48 1.98
C PHE A 151 -2.28 -13.22 1.47
N LYS A 152 -2.17 -14.12 0.48
CA LYS A 152 -3.30 -14.82 -0.19
C LYS A 152 -4.30 -15.50 0.76
N ASN A 153 -3.87 -15.90 1.96
CA ASN A 153 -4.73 -16.50 2.97
C ASN A 153 -5.46 -15.48 3.86
N GLN A 154 -5.17 -14.19 3.70
CA GLN A 154 -5.67 -13.12 4.55
C GLN A 154 -6.46 -12.06 3.78
N ILE A 155 -6.24 -11.98 2.45
CA ILE A 155 -6.89 -11.04 1.54
C ILE A 155 -7.42 -11.76 0.31
N ASN A 156 -8.43 -11.19 -0.35
CA ASN A 156 -8.89 -11.64 -1.64
C ASN A 156 -8.05 -10.94 -2.73
N ILE A 157 -7.39 -11.72 -3.56
CA ILE A 157 -6.61 -11.23 -4.69
C ILE A 157 -7.44 -11.40 -5.95
N ILE A 158 -7.49 -10.35 -6.79
CA ILE A 158 -8.12 -10.38 -8.10
C ILE A 158 -7.08 -9.92 -9.10
N SER A 159 -6.73 -10.79 -10.05
CA SER A 159 -5.83 -10.47 -11.17
C SER A 159 -6.61 -9.81 -12.29
N ILE A 160 -6.15 -8.69 -12.80
CA ILE A 160 -6.78 -7.92 -13.88
C ILE A 160 -5.89 -8.01 -15.12
N TRP A 161 -6.48 -8.43 -16.24
CA TRP A 161 -5.76 -8.69 -17.50
C TRP A 161 -6.31 -7.83 -18.63
N ASN A 162 -5.41 -7.29 -19.43
CA ASN A 162 -5.75 -6.66 -20.68
C ASN A 162 -5.53 -7.69 -21.82
N ILE A 163 -6.61 -8.21 -22.38
CA ILE A 163 -6.59 -9.22 -23.45
C ILE A 163 -6.72 -8.59 -24.85
N GLY A 164 -6.38 -7.31 -25.01
CA GLY A 164 -6.42 -6.60 -26.29
C GLY A 164 -7.83 -6.15 -26.72
N ASN A 165 -8.85 -6.97 -26.52
CA ASN A 165 -10.24 -6.66 -26.84
C ASN A 165 -11.08 -6.27 -25.61
N GLY A 166 -10.47 -6.23 -24.43
CA GLY A 166 -11.16 -5.92 -23.17
C GLY A 166 -10.30 -6.18 -21.94
N ILE A 167 -10.91 -5.99 -20.81
CA ILE A 167 -10.31 -6.26 -19.49
C ILE A 167 -11.05 -7.43 -18.87
N GLU A 168 -10.31 -8.44 -18.43
CA GLU A 168 -10.84 -9.58 -17.69
C GLU A 168 -10.29 -9.60 -16.27
N ALA A 169 -11.12 -10.04 -15.32
CA ALA A 169 -10.78 -10.13 -13.91
C ALA A 169 -10.95 -11.57 -13.43
N TYR A 170 -9.90 -12.13 -12.85
CA TYR A 170 -9.87 -13.50 -12.35
C TYR A 170 -9.60 -13.52 -10.85
N PRO A 171 -10.32 -14.33 -10.08
CA PRO A 171 -10.02 -14.52 -8.67
C PRO A 171 -8.72 -15.30 -8.50
N GLY A 172 -7.86 -14.83 -7.60
CA GLY A 172 -6.59 -15.46 -7.30
C GLY A 172 -5.44 -14.96 -8.17
N VAL A 173 -4.31 -15.66 -8.05
CA VAL A 173 -3.08 -15.39 -8.81
C VAL A 173 -2.81 -16.60 -9.69
N SER A 174 -2.92 -16.43 -11.00
CA SER A 174 -2.49 -17.45 -11.96
C SER A 174 -1.00 -17.29 -12.28
N ALA A 175 -0.37 -18.37 -12.79
CA ALA A 175 1.01 -18.30 -13.28
C ALA A 175 1.18 -17.23 -14.37
N ASP A 176 0.14 -17.02 -15.18
CA ASP A 176 0.17 -16.01 -16.24
C ASP A 176 -0.01 -14.58 -15.70
N ALA A 177 -0.76 -14.39 -14.60
CA ALA A 177 -0.82 -13.09 -13.93
C ALA A 177 0.54 -12.69 -13.36
N LEU A 178 1.28 -13.66 -12.82
CA LEU A 178 2.65 -13.46 -12.38
C LEU A 178 3.56 -13.04 -13.52
N ARG A 179 3.45 -13.67 -14.68
CA ARG A 179 4.24 -13.28 -15.87
C ARG A 179 4.06 -11.82 -16.25
N GLN A 180 2.83 -11.32 -16.24
CA GLN A 180 2.56 -9.92 -16.60
C GLN A 180 3.10 -8.92 -15.58
N ILE A 181 3.19 -9.30 -14.32
CA ILE A 181 3.72 -8.43 -13.25
C ILE A 181 5.25 -8.41 -13.26
N THR A 182 5.89 -9.53 -13.62
CA THR A 182 7.33 -9.72 -13.42
C THR A 182 8.17 -9.57 -14.66
N ASP A 183 7.57 -9.57 -15.87
CA ASP A 183 8.27 -9.78 -17.14
C ASP A 183 9.21 -11.01 -17.16
N VAL A 184 9.11 -11.86 -16.13
CA VAL A 184 9.88 -13.10 -16.04
C VAL A 184 9.03 -14.22 -16.62
N GLU A 185 9.48 -14.83 -17.70
CA GLU A 185 8.92 -16.12 -18.12
C GLU A 185 9.22 -17.15 -17.02
N PRO A 186 8.22 -17.74 -16.36
CA PRO A 186 8.50 -18.85 -15.46
C PRO A 186 9.21 -19.94 -16.25
N ASP A 187 10.18 -20.60 -15.64
CA ASP A 187 10.87 -21.76 -16.24
C ASP A 187 9.82 -22.78 -16.68
N MET A 188 9.43 -22.72 -17.94
CA MET A 188 8.55 -23.70 -18.53
C MET A 188 9.42 -24.91 -18.85
N VAL A 189 9.19 -25.99 -18.15
CA VAL A 189 9.74 -27.29 -18.54
C VAL A 189 8.94 -27.74 -19.76
N ASN A 190 9.48 -27.54 -20.94
CA ASN A 190 8.94 -28.14 -22.17
C ASN A 190 9.28 -29.65 -22.17
N GLY A 191 8.32 -30.46 -21.76
CA GLY A 191 8.43 -31.90 -21.86
C GLY A 191 8.02 -32.34 -23.27
N VAL A 192 8.92 -33.01 -23.97
CA VAL A 192 8.58 -33.72 -25.21
C VAL A 192 8.25 -35.20 -24.85
N VAL A 193 7.06 -35.63 -25.15
CA VAL A 193 6.61 -37.01 -24.90
C VAL A 193 6.42 -37.75 -26.21
N GLU A 194 6.75 -39.02 -26.20
CA GLU A 194 6.82 -39.87 -27.40
C GLU A 194 5.43 -40.33 -27.89
N ASP A 195 4.44 -40.39 -26.96
CA ASP A 195 3.09 -40.86 -27.29
C ASP A 195 1.98 -40.25 -26.40
N ASN A 196 0.73 -40.52 -26.78
CA ASN A 196 -0.46 -40.06 -26.05
C ASN A 196 -0.59 -40.63 -24.65
N LEU A 197 -0.03 -41.83 -24.37
CA LEU A 197 -0.09 -42.44 -23.06
C LEU A 197 0.80 -41.73 -22.06
N ALA A 198 2.01 -41.34 -22.49
CA ALA A 198 2.94 -40.55 -21.71
C ALA A 198 2.38 -39.14 -21.45
N THR A 199 1.75 -38.53 -22.43
CA THR A 199 1.03 -37.23 -22.27
C THR A 199 -0.06 -37.36 -21.18
N THR A 200 -0.88 -38.37 -21.26
CA THR A 200 -1.97 -38.60 -20.28
C THR A 200 -1.42 -38.86 -18.86
N ALA A 201 -0.36 -39.66 -18.76
CA ALA A 201 0.28 -39.94 -17.48
C ALA A 201 0.89 -38.69 -16.84
N ILE A 202 1.56 -37.81 -17.63
CA ILE A 202 2.12 -36.56 -17.16
C ILE A 202 0.99 -35.63 -16.71
N ASN A 203 -0.07 -35.45 -17.47
CA ASN A 203 -1.19 -34.61 -17.12
C ASN A 203 -1.85 -35.05 -15.79
N ILE A 204 -2.05 -36.35 -15.57
CA ILE A 204 -2.56 -36.88 -14.30
C ILE A 204 -1.60 -36.57 -13.13
N LEU A 205 -0.29 -36.66 -13.36
CA LEU A 205 0.71 -36.35 -12.34
C LEU A 205 0.74 -34.84 -12.01
N LEU A 206 0.65 -33.98 -13.02
CA LEU A 206 0.59 -32.51 -12.86
C LEU A 206 -0.69 -32.12 -12.12
N GLU A 207 -1.85 -32.66 -12.49
CA GLU A 207 -3.11 -32.40 -11.76
C GLU A 207 -3.02 -32.83 -10.28
N ARG A 208 -2.42 -34.00 -9.99
CA ARG A 208 -2.21 -34.47 -8.61
C ARG A 208 -1.23 -33.62 -7.82
N ALA A 209 -0.27 -32.99 -8.50
CA ALA A 209 0.69 -32.07 -7.92
C ALA A 209 0.11 -30.64 -7.77
N GLY A 210 -1.13 -30.38 -8.26
CA GLY A 210 -1.73 -29.05 -8.27
C GLY A 210 -1.09 -28.12 -9.31
N LEU A 211 -0.39 -28.67 -10.29
CA LEU A 211 0.22 -27.96 -11.41
C LEU A 211 -0.68 -28.15 -12.64
N ASN A 212 -1.07 -27.05 -13.29
CA ASN A 212 -1.81 -27.12 -14.55
C ASN A 212 -0.86 -27.41 -15.70
N ALA A 213 -1.29 -28.30 -16.60
CA ALA A 213 -0.59 -28.62 -17.83
C ALA A 213 -0.85 -27.55 -18.91
#